data_5be834c1687adab98ba144ee5cc7f80c
#
_entry.id   5be834c1687adab98ba144ee5cc7f80c
#
_cell.length_a   1.000
_cell.length_b   1.000
_cell.length_c   1.000
_cell.angle_alpha   90.00
_cell.angle_beta   90.00
_cell.angle_gamma   90.00
#
_symmetry.space_group_name_H-M   'P 1'
#
loop_
_entity.id
_entity.type
_entity.pdbx_description
1 polymer ?
#
loop_
_entity_poly.entity_id
_entity_poly.type
_entity_poly.pdbx_seq_one_letter_code
_entity_poly.pdbx_strand_id
1 'polypeptide(L)'
;LSVDYYNWKIKNEVKTLSTDQLLLAEYQCHNGLPNNTSASCQNVTDWVTRDAGGNLTRVYTPKLNVASQNLEAVTVGAKYQQDLGRFGSLMFSGNYTNMLKREVVALPGAQKLDLLSDPYNMWYYDNFAKVRGDVSVGWAISKFTTTVYANYVGSTPNYLAYTGRSYDYVHASGAKAGKWGSYTTYNMSLNYQAQDDLTLSLMVNNVFNKLPEGQRYNYPGNESTPFNDGFYSVYGRQISAQVKYDF
;
A
#
# COMPACT_ATOMS: atom_id res chain seq x y z
N LEU A 1 -21.32 -5.44 -14.54
CA LEU A 1 -19.91 -5.57 -14.83
C LEU A 1 -19.39 -4.23 -15.34
N SER A 2 -18.26 -3.74 -14.78
CA SER A 2 -17.54 -2.56 -15.26
C SER A 2 -16.05 -2.89 -15.45
N VAL A 3 -15.42 -2.19 -16.37
CA VAL A 3 -13.97 -2.20 -16.56
C VAL A 3 -13.55 -0.74 -16.72
N ASP A 4 -12.73 -0.28 -15.80
CA ASP A 4 -12.30 1.11 -15.74
C ASP A 4 -10.78 1.16 -15.92
N TYR A 5 -10.31 1.95 -16.88
CA TYR A 5 -8.90 2.24 -17.05
C TYR A 5 -8.61 3.66 -16.57
N TYR A 6 -7.64 3.78 -15.70
CA TYR A 6 -7.18 5.05 -15.14
C TYR A 6 -5.80 5.39 -15.68
N ASN A 7 -5.64 6.63 -16.13
CA ASN A 7 -4.35 7.20 -16.51
C ASN A 7 -4.26 8.61 -15.92
N TRP A 8 -3.53 8.73 -14.84
CA TRP A 8 -3.33 9.99 -14.14
C TRP A 8 -1.92 10.49 -14.33
N LYS A 9 -1.80 11.69 -14.89
CA LYS A 9 -0.54 12.40 -15.08
C LYS A 9 -0.60 13.70 -14.28
N ILE A 10 0.10 13.71 -13.16
CA ILE A 10 0.22 14.87 -12.30
C ILE A 10 1.54 15.55 -12.66
N LYS A 11 1.50 16.85 -12.91
CA LYS A 11 2.67 17.69 -13.16
C LYS A 11 2.69 18.83 -12.15
N ASN A 12 3.88 19.31 -11.83
CA ASN A 12 4.06 20.43 -10.89
C ASN A 12 3.41 20.18 -9.53
N GLU A 13 3.52 18.95 -9.04
CA GLU A 13 3.05 18.60 -7.71
C GLU A 13 3.92 19.28 -6.65
N VAL A 14 3.28 19.91 -5.68
CA VAL A 14 3.99 20.46 -4.51
C VAL A 14 4.27 19.34 -3.53
N LYS A 15 5.54 19.01 -3.36
CA LYS A 15 5.99 18.00 -2.38
C LYS A 15 7.05 18.56 -1.45
N THR A 16 7.05 18.06 -0.22
CA THR A 16 8.18 18.16 0.70
C THR A 16 8.89 16.82 0.69
N LEU A 17 10.18 16.81 0.40
CA LEU A 17 10.99 15.61 0.49
C LEU A 17 11.29 15.31 1.96
N SER A 18 11.28 14.03 2.32
CA SER A 18 11.74 13.63 3.65
C SER A 18 13.28 13.75 3.75
N THR A 19 13.77 13.82 4.98
CA THR A 19 15.22 13.79 5.24
C THR A 19 15.86 12.56 4.58
N ASP A 20 15.25 11.39 4.71
CA ASP A 20 15.80 10.14 4.14
C ASP A 20 15.88 10.19 2.60
N GLN A 21 14.87 10.78 1.95
CA GLN A 21 14.86 10.95 0.49
C GLN A 21 16.01 11.89 0.04
N LEU A 22 16.27 12.96 0.79
CA LEU A 22 17.38 13.88 0.49
C LEU A 22 18.74 13.25 0.74
N LEU A 23 18.91 12.51 1.83
CA LEU A 23 20.17 11.81 2.13
C LEU A 23 20.44 10.68 1.13
N LEU A 24 19.39 9.99 0.67
CA LEU A 24 19.54 9.03 -0.42
C LEU A 24 19.98 9.71 -1.72
N ALA A 25 19.35 10.83 -2.07
CA ALA A 25 19.73 11.58 -3.26
C ALA A 25 21.15 12.11 -3.19
N GLU A 26 21.59 12.60 -2.02
CA GLU A 26 22.99 13.00 -1.76
C GLU A 26 23.95 11.81 -2.00
N TYR A 27 23.64 10.66 -1.42
CA TYR A 27 24.45 9.45 -1.60
C TYR A 27 24.53 9.04 -3.08
N GLN A 28 23.42 9.05 -3.80
CA GLN A 28 23.39 8.74 -5.22
C GLN A 28 24.21 9.73 -6.06
N CYS A 29 24.17 11.01 -5.71
CA CYS A 29 24.97 12.04 -6.37
C CYS A 29 26.47 11.84 -6.15
N HIS A 30 26.88 11.55 -4.91
CA HIS A 30 28.29 11.32 -4.58
C HIS A 30 28.88 10.08 -5.27
N ASN A 31 28.06 9.07 -5.48
CA ASN A 31 28.50 7.81 -6.08
C ASN A 31 28.23 7.74 -7.61
N GLY A 32 27.77 8.82 -8.23
CA GLY A 32 27.51 8.85 -9.68
C GLY A 32 26.42 7.89 -10.13
N LEU A 33 25.45 7.58 -9.26
CA LEU A 33 24.39 6.62 -9.56
C LEU A 33 23.33 7.22 -10.50
N PRO A 34 22.69 6.39 -11.34
CA PRO A 34 21.95 6.86 -12.53
C PRO A 34 20.65 7.63 -12.23
N ASN A 35 20.17 7.65 -11.01
CA ASN A 35 18.85 8.24 -10.70
C ASN A 35 18.86 9.76 -10.57
N ASN A 36 20.03 10.40 -10.56
CA ASN A 36 20.16 11.84 -10.43
C ASN A 36 21.01 12.45 -11.56
N THR A 37 20.57 13.60 -12.05
CA THR A 37 21.28 14.39 -13.02
C THR A 37 22.15 15.44 -12.33
N SER A 38 23.09 16.06 -13.05
CA SER A 38 23.89 17.15 -12.52
C SER A 38 23.05 18.29 -11.92
N ALA A 39 21.91 18.61 -12.52
CA ALA A 39 21.01 19.64 -12.02
C ALA A 39 20.33 19.25 -10.70
N SER A 40 19.88 17.99 -10.57
CA SER A 40 19.30 17.52 -9.31
C SER A 40 20.34 17.42 -8.20
N CYS A 41 21.57 17.03 -8.51
CA CYS A 41 22.66 16.94 -7.55
C CYS A 41 23.08 18.31 -7.00
N GLN A 42 23.09 19.34 -7.81
CA GLN A 42 23.35 20.72 -7.37
C GLN A 42 22.35 21.13 -6.26
N ASN A 43 21.08 20.93 -6.49
CA ASN A 43 20.04 21.24 -5.51
C ASN A 43 20.25 20.45 -4.19
N VAL A 44 20.56 19.16 -4.29
CA VAL A 44 20.77 18.33 -3.10
C VAL A 44 21.95 18.80 -2.29
N THR A 45 23.05 19.20 -2.95
CA THR A 45 24.25 19.75 -2.28
C THR A 45 23.94 21.03 -1.50
N ASP A 46 23.04 21.86 -1.99
CA ASP A 46 22.60 23.08 -1.31
C ASP A 46 21.71 22.80 -0.08
N TRP A 47 21.04 21.66 -0.06
CA TRP A 47 20.08 21.30 1.00
C TRP A 47 20.66 20.41 2.09
N VAL A 48 21.76 19.71 1.81
CA VAL A 48 22.45 18.86 2.79
C VAL A 48 23.83 19.44 3.11
N THR A 49 24.04 19.79 4.36
CA THR A 49 25.30 20.39 4.81
C THR A 49 26.02 19.46 5.76
N ARG A 50 27.31 19.27 5.52
CA ARG A 50 28.22 18.48 6.39
C ARG A 50 29.37 19.34 6.87
N ASP A 51 29.93 19.01 8.04
CA ASP A 51 31.13 19.61 8.54
C ASP A 51 32.42 19.06 7.83
N ALA A 52 33.57 19.58 8.18
CA ALA A 52 34.84 19.13 7.60
C ALA A 52 35.19 17.67 7.93
N GLY A 53 34.55 17.09 8.95
CA GLY A 53 34.65 15.67 9.31
C GLY A 53 33.66 14.77 8.59
N GLY A 54 32.79 15.34 7.74
CA GLY A 54 31.73 14.61 7.03
C GLY A 54 30.45 14.37 7.84
N ASN A 55 30.39 14.89 9.08
CA ASN A 55 29.19 14.73 9.91
C ASN A 55 28.05 15.62 9.40
N LEU A 56 26.86 15.07 9.40
CA LEU A 56 25.64 15.80 9.00
C LEU A 56 25.34 16.93 9.99
N THR A 57 25.31 18.19 9.52
CA THR A 57 25.05 19.36 10.36
C THR A 57 23.67 19.96 10.08
N ARG A 58 23.18 19.86 8.85
CA ARG A 58 21.88 20.41 8.46
C ARG A 58 21.28 19.65 7.29
N VAL A 59 19.96 19.42 7.33
CA VAL A 59 19.14 19.03 6.17
C VAL A 59 18.01 20.05 6.03
N TYR A 60 17.95 20.71 4.88
CA TYR A 60 16.87 21.60 4.54
C TYR A 60 15.88 20.89 3.63
N THR A 61 14.62 20.78 4.05
CA THR A 61 13.56 20.09 3.33
C THR A 61 12.60 21.12 2.70
N PRO A 62 12.91 21.65 1.50
CA PRO A 62 12.07 22.66 0.87
C PRO A 62 10.75 22.06 0.38
N LYS A 63 9.74 22.92 0.26
CA LYS A 63 8.54 22.61 -0.55
C LYS A 63 8.90 22.86 -2.02
N LEU A 64 8.80 21.80 -2.81
CA LEU A 64 9.16 21.83 -4.22
C LEU A 64 7.91 21.68 -5.09
N ASN A 65 7.82 22.50 -6.14
CA ASN A 65 6.77 22.42 -7.14
C ASN A 65 7.32 21.80 -8.43
N VAL A 66 7.73 20.55 -8.39
CA VAL A 66 8.49 19.91 -9.47
C VAL A 66 8.19 18.44 -9.64
N ALA A 67 7.57 17.82 -8.66
CA ALA A 67 7.26 16.40 -8.75
C ALA A 67 6.25 16.14 -9.88
N SER A 68 6.50 15.12 -10.63
CA SER A 68 5.51 14.57 -11.56
C SER A 68 5.26 13.12 -11.25
N GLN A 69 4.02 12.71 -11.41
CA GLN A 69 3.61 11.33 -11.24
C GLN A 69 2.83 10.85 -12.45
N ASN A 70 3.05 9.60 -12.82
CA ASN A 70 2.24 8.90 -13.81
C ASN A 70 1.75 7.59 -13.21
N LEU A 71 0.44 7.44 -13.10
CA LEU A 71 -0.21 6.26 -12.59
C LEU A 71 -1.17 5.71 -13.64
N GLU A 72 -1.03 4.43 -13.95
CA GLU A 72 -1.96 3.70 -14.79
C GLU A 72 -2.46 2.46 -14.06
N ALA A 73 -3.76 2.24 -14.09
CA ALA A 73 -4.40 1.11 -13.45
C ALA A 73 -5.64 0.65 -14.22
N VAL A 74 -5.97 -0.62 -14.08
CA VAL A 74 -7.24 -1.19 -14.53
C VAL A 74 -7.97 -1.71 -13.31
N THR A 75 -9.26 -1.33 -13.19
CA THR A 75 -10.16 -1.90 -12.20
C THR A 75 -11.30 -2.63 -12.91
N VAL A 76 -11.55 -3.86 -12.49
CA VAL A 76 -12.72 -4.64 -12.92
C VAL A 76 -13.67 -4.73 -11.74
N GLY A 77 -14.91 -4.27 -11.93
CA GLY A 77 -15.97 -4.33 -10.94
C GLY A 77 -17.13 -5.22 -11.39
N ALA A 78 -17.68 -6.01 -10.48
CA ALA A 78 -18.87 -6.81 -10.74
C ALA A 78 -19.87 -6.63 -9.59
N LYS A 79 -21.16 -6.47 -9.96
CA LYS A 79 -22.29 -6.53 -9.03
C LYS A 79 -23.37 -7.41 -9.62
N TYR A 80 -23.92 -8.25 -8.79
CA TYR A 80 -25.01 -9.15 -9.19
C TYR A 80 -25.97 -9.33 -8.02
N GLN A 81 -27.26 -9.34 -8.31
CA GLN A 81 -28.30 -9.62 -7.34
C GLN A 81 -29.29 -10.62 -7.94
N GLN A 82 -29.66 -11.61 -7.17
CA GLN A 82 -30.60 -12.65 -7.55
C GLN A 82 -31.65 -12.82 -6.45
N ASP A 83 -32.90 -12.72 -6.84
CA ASP A 83 -33.99 -13.14 -5.99
C ASP A 83 -34.18 -14.67 -6.13
N LEU A 84 -34.17 -15.37 -5.00
CA LEU A 84 -34.32 -16.81 -4.88
C LEU A 84 -35.74 -17.21 -4.36
N GLY A 85 -36.70 -16.27 -4.41
CA GLY A 85 -38.04 -16.45 -3.91
C GLY A 85 -38.07 -16.79 -2.41
N ARG A 86 -38.63 -17.94 -2.04
CA ARG A 86 -38.71 -18.36 -0.62
C ARG A 86 -37.36 -18.54 0.07
N PHE A 87 -36.30 -18.62 -0.68
CA PHE A 87 -34.92 -18.73 -0.15
C PHE A 87 -34.25 -17.37 0.03
N GLY A 88 -34.98 -16.26 -0.17
CA GLY A 88 -34.48 -14.92 0.02
C GLY A 88 -33.76 -14.37 -1.19
N SER A 89 -32.80 -13.47 -0.98
CA SER A 89 -32.02 -12.84 -2.04
C SER A 89 -30.52 -13.00 -1.81
N LEU A 90 -29.80 -13.22 -2.89
CA LEU A 90 -28.35 -13.29 -2.94
C LEU A 90 -27.82 -12.02 -3.58
N MET A 91 -26.80 -11.42 -2.96
CA MET A 91 -26.09 -10.25 -3.47
C MET A 91 -24.60 -10.59 -3.59
N PHE A 92 -24.03 -10.24 -4.71
CA PHE A 92 -22.61 -10.36 -4.97
C PHE A 92 -22.04 -9.01 -5.38
N SER A 93 -20.90 -8.63 -4.83
CA SER A 93 -20.09 -7.54 -5.38
C SER A 93 -18.61 -7.86 -5.27
N GLY A 94 -17.83 -7.34 -6.20
CA GLY A 94 -16.39 -7.51 -6.17
C GLY A 94 -15.69 -6.48 -7.03
N ASN A 95 -14.49 -6.12 -6.61
CA ASN A 95 -13.58 -5.25 -7.35
C ASN A 95 -12.20 -5.89 -7.39
N TYR A 96 -11.54 -5.73 -8.51
CA TYR A 96 -10.15 -6.14 -8.71
C TYR A 96 -9.40 -5.02 -9.40
N THR A 97 -8.34 -4.54 -8.79
CA THR A 97 -7.49 -3.47 -9.34
C THR A 97 -6.08 -3.98 -9.56
N ASN A 98 -5.58 -3.77 -10.77
CA ASN A 98 -4.18 -4.01 -11.12
C ASN A 98 -3.53 -2.70 -11.58
N MET A 99 -2.49 -2.30 -10.87
CA MET A 99 -1.66 -1.16 -11.24
C MET A 99 -0.71 -1.56 -12.37
N LEU A 100 -0.81 -0.90 -13.51
CA LEU A 100 0.00 -1.17 -14.70
C LEU A 100 1.27 -0.34 -14.71
N LYS A 101 1.21 0.91 -14.17
CA LYS A 101 2.31 1.85 -14.13
C LYS A 101 2.27 2.68 -12.85
N ARG A 102 3.44 2.92 -12.29
CA ARG A 102 3.65 3.88 -11.20
C ARG A 102 5.04 4.49 -11.36
N GLU A 103 5.10 5.69 -11.90
CA GLU A 103 6.34 6.42 -12.15
C GLU A 103 6.33 7.73 -11.38
N VAL A 104 7.49 8.16 -10.91
CA VAL A 104 7.67 9.42 -10.21
C VAL A 104 8.96 10.11 -10.65
N VAL A 105 8.93 11.44 -10.74
CA VAL A 105 10.11 12.30 -10.74
C VAL A 105 10.08 13.07 -9.44
N ALA A 106 11.01 12.79 -8.55
CA ALA A 106 10.97 13.29 -7.18
C ALA A 106 11.68 14.64 -7.01
N LEU A 107 12.70 14.89 -7.81
CA LEU A 107 13.54 16.10 -7.77
C LEU A 107 13.56 16.81 -9.11
N PRO A 108 13.74 18.15 -9.13
CA PRO A 108 13.95 18.87 -10.36
C PRO A 108 15.11 18.29 -11.18
N GLY A 109 14.85 17.93 -12.43
CA GLY A 109 15.85 17.37 -13.31
C GLY A 109 16.29 15.95 -13.02
N ALA A 110 15.73 15.26 -12.01
CA ALA A 110 16.01 13.86 -11.76
C ALA A 110 15.40 12.95 -12.85
N GLN A 111 15.97 11.76 -12.96
CA GLN A 111 15.39 10.73 -13.82
C GLN A 111 14.07 10.24 -13.26
N LYS A 112 13.24 9.77 -14.16
CA LYS A 112 11.97 9.13 -13.82
C LYS A 112 12.23 7.75 -13.21
N LEU A 113 11.66 7.50 -12.05
CA LEU A 113 11.74 6.23 -11.33
C LEU A 113 10.47 5.42 -11.58
N ASP A 114 10.64 4.15 -11.93
CA ASP A 114 9.56 3.18 -11.99
C ASP A 114 9.45 2.47 -10.64
N LEU A 115 8.39 2.77 -9.90
CA LEU A 115 8.16 2.22 -8.56
C LEU A 115 7.60 0.80 -8.57
N LEU A 116 7.18 0.27 -9.73
CA LEU A 116 6.72 -1.13 -9.84
C LEU A 116 7.86 -2.11 -10.05
N SER A 117 8.96 -1.67 -10.68
CA SER A 117 10.06 -2.53 -11.06
C SER A 117 11.17 -2.58 -10.02
N ASP A 118 11.39 -1.50 -9.29
CA ASP A 118 12.48 -1.39 -8.33
C ASP A 118 11.97 -1.29 -6.88
N PRO A 119 12.05 -2.38 -6.10
CA PRO A 119 11.61 -2.38 -4.70
C PRO A 119 12.35 -1.40 -3.81
N TYR A 120 13.59 -1.03 -4.14
CA TYR A 120 14.37 -0.06 -3.39
C TYR A 120 13.78 1.35 -3.53
N ASN A 121 13.41 1.75 -4.74
CA ASN A 121 12.72 3.02 -4.97
C ASN A 121 11.33 3.05 -4.34
N MET A 122 10.63 1.93 -4.33
CA MET A 122 9.32 1.77 -3.70
C MET A 122 9.35 2.12 -2.21
N TRP A 123 10.38 1.69 -1.48
CA TRP A 123 10.55 2.04 -0.07
C TRP A 123 10.61 3.55 0.17
N TYR A 124 11.33 4.27 -0.67
CA TYR A 124 11.55 5.71 -0.45
C TYR A 124 10.41 6.58 -0.92
N TYR A 125 9.64 6.15 -1.92
CA TYR A 125 8.70 7.04 -2.60
C TYR A 125 7.25 6.63 -2.44
N ASP A 126 6.95 5.36 -2.31
CA ASP A 126 5.56 4.91 -2.17
C ASP A 126 5.48 3.46 -1.68
N ASN A 127 4.48 3.19 -0.87
CA ASN A 127 4.21 1.90 -0.31
C ASN A 127 2.84 1.41 -0.81
N PHE A 128 2.81 0.55 -1.83
CA PHE A 128 1.56 0.08 -2.42
C PHE A 128 1.64 -1.38 -2.89
N ALA A 129 0.50 -2.05 -2.90
CA ALA A 129 0.37 -3.35 -3.53
C ALA A 129 -0.05 -3.16 -5.00
N LYS A 130 0.69 -3.80 -5.93
CA LYS A 130 0.38 -3.77 -7.36
C LYS A 130 -1.04 -4.28 -7.66
N VAL A 131 -1.47 -5.28 -6.91
CA VAL A 131 -2.78 -5.91 -7.07
C VAL A 131 -3.56 -5.86 -5.77
N ARG A 132 -4.81 -5.42 -5.84
CA ARG A 132 -5.79 -5.46 -4.74
C ARG A 132 -7.13 -5.94 -5.24
N GLY A 133 -7.89 -6.57 -4.37
CA GLY A 133 -9.26 -6.96 -4.68
C GLY A 133 -10.10 -7.12 -3.43
N ASP A 134 -11.39 -6.99 -3.60
CA ASP A 134 -12.39 -7.28 -2.60
C ASP A 134 -13.56 -8.02 -3.23
N VAL A 135 -14.15 -8.92 -2.48
CA VAL A 135 -15.36 -9.63 -2.86
C VAL A 135 -16.29 -9.70 -1.66
N SER A 136 -17.56 -9.46 -1.88
CA SER A 136 -18.60 -9.70 -0.88
C SER A 136 -19.72 -10.58 -1.43
N VAL A 137 -20.22 -11.48 -0.59
CA VAL A 137 -21.41 -12.27 -0.84
C VAL A 137 -22.36 -12.05 0.32
N GLY A 138 -23.52 -11.47 0.03
CA GLY A 138 -24.60 -11.23 0.97
C GLY A 138 -25.77 -12.16 0.69
N TRP A 139 -26.37 -12.70 1.73
CA TRP A 139 -27.59 -13.48 1.67
C TRP A 139 -28.60 -12.92 2.68
N ALA A 140 -29.76 -12.51 2.17
CA ALA A 140 -30.86 -12.01 2.98
C ALA A 140 -32.04 -12.97 2.88
N ILE A 141 -32.52 -13.45 4.02
CA ILE A 141 -33.70 -14.33 4.14
C ILE A 141 -34.52 -13.95 5.36
N SER A 142 -35.81 -13.66 5.17
CA SER A 142 -36.69 -13.24 6.24
C SER A 142 -36.09 -12.07 7.03
N LYS A 143 -35.83 -12.25 8.31
CA LYS A 143 -35.25 -11.26 9.23
C LYS A 143 -33.72 -11.30 9.33
N PHE A 144 -33.06 -12.17 8.57
CA PHE A 144 -31.62 -12.36 8.65
C PHE A 144 -30.91 -11.84 7.39
N THR A 145 -29.81 -11.15 7.59
CA THR A 145 -28.89 -10.80 6.52
C THR A 145 -27.47 -11.19 6.96
N THR A 146 -26.84 -12.05 6.17
CA THR A 146 -25.47 -12.48 6.39
C THR A 146 -24.61 -12.00 5.23
N THR A 147 -23.43 -11.42 5.51
CA THR A 147 -22.50 -11.03 4.46
C THR A 147 -21.10 -11.54 4.81
N VAL A 148 -20.46 -12.15 3.83
CA VAL A 148 -19.04 -12.54 3.90
C VAL A 148 -18.26 -11.66 2.97
N TYR A 149 -17.13 -11.13 3.46
CA TYR A 149 -16.20 -10.28 2.72
C TYR A 149 -14.86 -10.96 2.64
N ALA A 150 -14.24 -10.95 1.48
CA ALA A 150 -12.85 -11.31 1.29
C ALA A 150 -12.07 -10.09 0.79
N ASN A 151 -10.96 -9.78 1.46
CA ASN A 151 -10.05 -8.71 1.06
C ASN A 151 -8.72 -9.35 0.63
N TYR A 152 -8.29 -9.05 -0.58
CA TYR A 152 -7.09 -9.60 -1.19
C TYR A 152 -6.06 -8.52 -1.44
N VAL A 153 -4.82 -8.79 -1.02
CA VAL A 153 -3.61 -8.03 -1.36
C VAL A 153 -2.68 -8.96 -2.10
N GLY A 154 -2.26 -8.58 -3.29
CA GLY A 154 -1.32 -9.36 -4.10
C GLY A 154 0.06 -9.44 -3.45
N SER A 155 0.88 -10.36 -3.93
CA SER A 155 2.28 -10.46 -3.51
C SER A 155 3.01 -9.15 -3.78
N THR A 156 3.85 -8.72 -2.83
CA THR A 156 4.66 -7.51 -2.95
C THR A 156 6.14 -7.85 -2.79
N PRO A 157 7.05 -7.10 -3.44
CA PRO A 157 8.47 -7.24 -3.16
C PRO A 157 8.75 -6.96 -1.68
N ASN A 158 9.71 -7.68 -1.11
CA ASN A 158 10.14 -7.45 0.26
C ASN A 158 11.10 -6.24 0.31
N TYR A 159 10.56 -5.03 0.19
CA TYR A 159 11.35 -3.80 0.23
C TYR A 159 11.97 -3.54 1.62
N LEU A 160 11.44 -4.10 2.70
CA LEU A 160 12.03 -3.98 4.04
C LEU A 160 13.43 -4.61 4.12
N ALA A 161 13.73 -5.59 3.28
CA ALA A 161 15.07 -6.15 3.19
C ALA A 161 16.11 -5.15 2.66
N TYR A 162 15.67 -4.07 2.03
CA TYR A 162 16.53 -3.01 1.50
C TYR A 162 16.69 -1.84 2.46
N THR A 163 15.91 -1.76 3.50
CA THR A 163 15.98 -0.65 4.46
C THR A 163 17.30 -0.66 5.22
N GLY A 164 17.91 0.52 5.36
CA GLY A 164 19.21 0.67 6.01
C GLY A 164 20.40 0.10 5.21
N ARG A 165 20.17 -0.36 3.96
CA ARG A 165 21.22 -0.82 3.06
C ARG A 165 21.56 0.26 2.05
N SER A 166 22.83 0.31 1.64
CA SER A 166 23.22 1.17 0.53
C SER A 166 22.63 0.65 -0.78
N TYR A 167 22.42 1.55 -1.72
CA TYR A 167 21.98 1.20 -3.07
C TYR A 167 22.89 0.16 -3.70
N ASP A 168 24.21 0.34 -3.58
CA ASP A 168 25.21 -0.58 -4.13
C ASP A 168 25.15 -1.95 -3.50
N TYR A 169 24.94 -2.03 -2.18
CA TYR A 169 24.79 -3.32 -1.51
C TYR A 169 23.57 -4.10 -2.05
N VAL A 170 22.45 -3.42 -2.23
CA VAL A 170 21.22 -4.05 -2.72
C VAL A 170 21.35 -4.51 -4.16
N HIS A 171 21.96 -3.70 -5.03
CA HIS A 171 22.03 -3.97 -6.47
C HIS A 171 23.24 -4.84 -6.86
N ALA A 172 24.39 -4.69 -6.20
CA ALA A 172 25.60 -5.44 -6.50
C ALA A 172 25.63 -6.83 -5.86
N SER A 173 25.05 -6.99 -4.67
CA SER A 173 25.10 -8.28 -3.96
C SER A 173 24.23 -9.36 -4.56
N GLY A 174 23.35 -9.04 -5.50
CA GLY A 174 22.34 -9.97 -6.00
C GLY A 174 21.40 -10.47 -4.89
N ALA A 175 21.39 -9.81 -3.75
CA ALA A 175 20.58 -10.16 -2.60
C ALA A 175 19.10 -10.13 -3.01
N LYS A 176 18.55 -11.29 -3.26
CA LYS A 176 17.13 -11.45 -3.56
C LYS A 176 16.37 -11.31 -2.25
N ALA A 177 15.81 -10.14 -2.01
CA ALA A 177 14.95 -9.89 -0.85
C ALA A 177 13.70 -10.78 -0.84
N GLY A 178 13.43 -11.48 -1.93
CA GLY A 178 12.23 -12.29 -2.08
C GLY A 178 10.95 -11.43 -2.25
N LYS A 179 9.83 -12.08 -2.04
CA LYS A 179 8.50 -11.46 -2.09
C LYS A 179 7.71 -11.87 -0.86
N TRP A 180 6.90 -10.98 -0.36
CA TRP A 180 5.80 -11.37 0.53
C TRP A 180 4.70 -12.01 -0.28
N GLY A 181 4.17 -13.13 0.22
CA GLY A 181 3.06 -13.83 -0.40
C GLY A 181 1.79 -12.97 -0.46
N SER A 182 0.85 -13.36 -1.30
CA SER A 182 -0.46 -12.74 -1.30
C SER A 182 -1.17 -12.99 0.03
N TYR A 183 -1.97 -12.01 0.46
CA TYR A 183 -2.66 -12.05 1.74
C TYR A 183 -4.16 -11.85 1.52
N THR A 184 -4.95 -12.79 2.06
CA THR A 184 -6.41 -12.69 2.02
C THR A 184 -6.95 -12.81 3.43
N THR A 185 -7.82 -11.88 3.82
CA THR A 185 -8.60 -11.94 5.05
C THR A 185 -10.08 -12.08 4.74
N TYR A 186 -10.80 -12.76 5.62
CA TYR A 186 -12.24 -12.93 5.51
C TYR A 186 -12.91 -12.31 6.73
N ASN A 187 -13.95 -11.53 6.47
CA ASN A 187 -14.80 -10.92 7.49
C ASN A 187 -16.23 -11.41 7.29
N MET A 188 -16.99 -11.45 8.36
CA MET A 188 -18.39 -11.87 8.31
C MET A 188 -19.25 -10.94 9.15
N SER A 189 -20.44 -10.62 8.67
CA SER A 189 -21.48 -9.95 9.45
C SER A 189 -22.76 -10.75 9.41
N LEU A 190 -23.45 -10.76 10.53
CA LEU A 190 -24.82 -11.28 10.66
C LEU A 190 -25.68 -10.20 11.29
N ASN A 191 -26.76 -9.82 10.59
CA ASN A 191 -27.76 -8.90 11.10
C ASN A 191 -29.09 -9.64 11.26
N TYR A 192 -29.75 -9.41 12.40
CA TYR A 192 -31.05 -9.95 12.72
C TYR A 192 -32.02 -8.81 13.06
N GLN A 193 -33.06 -8.64 12.25
CA GLN A 193 -34.15 -7.70 12.49
C GLN A 193 -35.13 -8.32 13.49
N ALA A 194 -34.87 -8.11 14.78
CA ALA A 194 -35.69 -8.72 15.83
C ALA A 194 -37.11 -8.15 15.85
N GLN A 195 -37.21 -6.81 15.70
CA GLN A 195 -38.46 -6.05 15.57
C GLN A 195 -38.26 -4.99 14.47
N ASP A 196 -39.32 -4.30 14.07
CA ASP A 196 -39.23 -3.26 13.01
C ASP A 196 -38.25 -2.14 13.37
N ASP A 197 -38.12 -1.88 14.68
CA ASP A 197 -37.27 -0.85 15.28
C ASP A 197 -36.00 -1.41 15.95
N LEU A 198 -35.82 -2.74 16.00
CA LEU A 198 -34.71 -3.38 16.73
C LEU A 198 -33.88 -4.30 15.82
N THR A 199 -32.62 -3.93 15.61
CA THR A 199 -31.63 -4.74 14.90
C THR A 199 -30.48 -5.17 15.81
N LEU A 200 -30.18 -6.46 15.76
CA LEU A 200 -29.02 -7.05 16.41
C LEU A 200 -27.97 -7.41 15.35
N SER A 201 -26.74 -6.99 15.55
CA SER A 201 -25.64 -7.26 14.61
C SER A 201 -24.47 -7.94 15.31
N LEU A 202 -23.89 -8.93 14.65
CA LEU A 202 -22.64 -9.57 15.01
C LEU A 202 -21.66 -9.42 13.85
N MET A 203 -20.45 -8.94 14.14
CA MET A 203 -19.39 -8.79 13.15
C MET A 203 -18.14 -9.54 13.62
N VAL A 204 -17.55 -10.29 12.72
CA VAL A 204 -16.28 -11.00 12.94
C VAL A 204 -15.31 -10.57 11.85
N ASN A 205 -14.32 -9.79 12.24
CA ASN A 205 -13.20 -9.46 11.36
C ASN A 205 -12.13 -10.53 11.46
N ASN A 206 -11.49 -10.82 10.33
CA ASN A 206 -10.47 -11.84 10.22
C ASN A 206 -10.91 -13.19 10.82
N VAL A 207 -11.96 -13.76 10.26
CA VAL A 207 -12.63 -14.99 10.73
C VAL A 207 -11.64 -16.13 10.99
N PHE A 208 -10.63 -16.29 10.14
CA PHE A 208 -9.63 -17.36 10.25
C PHE A 208 -8.43 -17.00 11.13
N ASN A 209 -8.46 -15.83 11.79
CA ASN A 209 -7.34 -15.35 12.62
C ASN A 209 -5.99 -15.36 11.89
N LYS A 210 -6.01 -15.02 10.59
CA LYS A 210 -4.81 -15.03 9.77
C LYS A 210 -3.96 -13.80 10.10
N LEU A 211 -2.73 -14.05 10.51
CA LEU A 211 -1.72 -13.01 10.69
C LEU A 211 -0.84 -12.90 9.43
N PRO A 212 -0.25 -11.74 9.15
CA PRO A 212 0.72 -11.60 8.09
C PRO A 212 1.92 -12.52 8.34
N GLU A 213 2.49 -13.05 7.27
CA GLU A 213 3.72 -13.83 7.39
C GLU A 213 4.84 -12.90 7.84
N GLY A 214 5.42 -13.19 9.01
CA GLY A 214 6.59 -12.50 9.49
C GLY A 214 7.80 -12.86 8.65
N GLN A 215 8.37 -11.89 7.96
CA GLN A 215 9.61 -12.09 7.24
C GLN A 215 10.77 -11.86 8.20
N ARG A 216 11.36 -12.94 8.66
CA ARG A 216 12.51 -12.94 9.58
C ARG A 216 13.82 -12.44 8.97
N TYR A 217 13.82 -11.97 7.73
CA TYR A 217 15.02 -11.53 7.06
C TYR A 217 15.32 -10.07 7.34
N ASN A 218 16.12 -9.92 8.37
CA ASN A 218 17.14 -8.88 8.60
C ASN A 218 16.70 -7.47 8.24
N TYR A 219 15.88 -6.94 9.09
CA TYR A 219 15.84 -5.53 9.28
C TYR A 219 16.71 -5.17 10.50
N PRO A 220 17.99 -4.80 10.30
CA PRO A 220 18.77 -4.31 11.42
C PRO A 220 18.23 -2.96 11.82
N GLY A 221 17.61 -2.88 12.97
CA GLY A 221 17.26 -1.62 13.61
C GLY A 221 15.80 -1.24 13.71
N ASN A 222 14.85 -2.04 13.17
CA ASN A 222 13.43 -1.83 13.46
C ASN A 222 12.79 -3.14 13.94
N GLU A 223 12.77 -3.32 15.24
CA GLU A 223 12.25 -4.51 15.89
C GLU A 223 10.71 -4.50 16.03
N SER A 224 10.06 -3.41 15.58
CA SER A 224 8.66 -3.16 15.94
C SER A 224 7.64 -3.92 15.09
N THR A 225 7.90 -4.17 13.81
CA THR A 225 6.97 -4.92 12.94
C THR A 225 7.71 -5.82 11.95
N PRO A 226 7.55 -7.16 12.04
CA PRO A 226 8.22 -8.09 11.12
C PRO A 226 7.56 -8.17 9.75
N PHE A 227 6.61 -7.31 9.45
CA PHE A 227 5.83 -7.25 8.19
C PHE A 227 5.46 -5.80 7.87
N ASN A 228 4.98 -5.57 6.66
CA ASN A 228 4.52 -4.26 6.23
C ASN A 228 3.16 -3.90 6.84
N ASP A 229 3.16 -3.08 7.88
CA ASP A 229 1.97 -2.59 8.58
C ASP A 229 1.11 -1.62 7.74
N GLY A 230 1.64 -1.06 6.68
CA GLY A 230 0.88 -0.28 5.69
C GLY A 230 -0.07 -1.14 4.83
N PHE A 231 0.14 -2.46 4.77
CA PHE A 231 -0.70 -3.38 4.00
C PHE A 231 -1.48 -4.36 4.86
N TYR A 232 -0.96 -4.73 6.01
CA TYR A 232 -1.48 -5.81 6.81
C TYR A 232 -1.83 -5.35 8.21
N SER A 233 -2.97 -5.81 8.70
CA SER A 233 -3.37 -5.55 10.08
C SER A 233 -2.61 -6.46 11.04
N VAL A 234 -2.08 -5.88 12.10
CA VAL A 234 -1.49 -6.61 13.24
C VAL A 234 -2.55 -7.30 14.09
N TYR A 235 -3.79 -6.88 13.97
CA TYR A 235 -4.89 -7.41 14.76
C TYR A 235 -5.32 -8.75 14.17
N GLY A 236 -5.38 -9.75 15.04
CA GLY A 236 -5.99 -11.03 14.73
C GLY A 236 -7.51 -10.93 14.60
N ARG A 237 -8.21 -11.98 14.95
CA ARG A 237 -9.67 -11.99 14.94
C ARG A 237 -10.24 -10.98 15.95
N GLN A 238 -11.19 -10.19 15.47
CA GLN A 238 -11.95 -9.26 16.29
C GLN A 238 -13.43 -9.58 16.16
N ILE A 239 -14.13 -9.61 17.30
CA ILE A 239 -15.57 -9.87 17.35
C ILE A 239 -16.23 -8.66 17.98
N SER A 240 -17.28 -8.14 17.36
CA SER A 240 -18.08 -7.04 17.86
C SER A 240 -19.57 -7.36 17.72
N ALA A 241 -20.33 -6.95 18.71
CA ALA A 241 -21.79 -7.02 18.70
C ALA A 241 -22.38 -5.62 18.84
N GLN A 242 -23.46 -5.35 18.14
CA GLN A 242 -24.18 -4.07 18.15
C GLN A 242 -25.67 -4.31 18.29
N VAL A 243 -26.30 -3.47 19.09
CA VAL A 243 -27.76 -3.34 19.17
C VAL A 243 -28.14 -1.96 18.67
N LYS A 244 -28.98 -1.90 17.67
CA LYS A 244 -29.55 -0.67 17.12
C LYS A 244 -31.03 -0.64 17.40
N TYR A 245 -31.51 0.45 18.03
CA TYR A 245 -32.92 0.73 18.26
C TYR A 245 -33.28 2.09 17.64
N ASP A 246 -34.27 2.10 16.78
CA ASP A 246 -34.78 3.32 16.13
C ASP A 246 -36.03 3.80 16.90
N PHE A 247 -35.96 5.01 17.49
CA PHE A 247 -37.04 5.61 18.31
C PHE A 247 -38.11 6.30 17.44
#